data_da7362c3c859c5dcc0485f5fb48801e2
#
_entry.id   da7362c3c859c5dcc0485f5fb48801e2
#
_cell.length_a   1.000
_cell.length_b   1.000
_cell.length_c   1.000
_cell.angle_alpha   90.00
_cell.angle_beta   90.00
_cell.angle_gamma   90.00
#
_symmetry.space_group_name_H-M   'P 1'
#
loop_
_entity.id
_entity.type
_entity.pdbx_description
1 polymer ?
#
loop_
_entity_poly.entity_id
_entity_poly.type
_entity_poly.pdbx_seq_one_letter_code
_entity_poly.pdbx_strand_id
1 'polypeptide(L)'
;MSSDHGVHRAGLLYGLAAYLCWGVMPLYFKLLTAVPATEIVGHRIIWSVLFLALLATLWRRWGAIRAAVTTSRVLITLMLTAVLIAVNWLVYIYSVVSGHVLAGSLGYYLNPLVNVLLGVALLKERLSRGQMLAVALAGTGVAVLAAGAGGDLWISLTLAFSFGLYGFLRKIAPVDSLEGLSVETALLAPLALGWILWLGAQGAGGLGHYAMGTNLLLILGGAVTAIPLLLFTAAAKRLPYSTLGFLQYLAPSLQFLLAVLVFGETLTTAHLICFGAIWTALAIFAFEGLRQGRAAARERAEIEACEACVP
;
A
#
# COMPACT_ATOMS: atom_id res chain seq x y z
N MET A 1 -28.91 0.96 -8.82
CA MET A 1 -27.87 1.23 -9.83
C MET A 1 -27.01 2.48 -9.58
N SER A 2 -27.48 3.54 -8.90
CA SER A 2 -26.64 4.68 -8.49
C SER A 2 -25.58 4.36 -7.43
N SER A 3 -25.74 3.28 -6.66
CA SER A 3 -24.82 2.87 -5.59
C SER A 3 -23.45 2.38 -6.09
N ASP A 4 -23.39 1.74 -7.25
CA ASP A 4 -22.17 1.11 -7.77
C ASP A 4 -21.15 2.14 -8.25
N HIS A 5 -21.61 3.22 -8.89
CA HIS A 5 -20.75 4.34 -9.27
C HIS A 5 -20.20 5.10 -8.05
N GLY A 6 -21.00 5.24 -6.99
CA GLY A 6 -20.58 5.85 -5.74
C GLY A 6 -19.49 5.01 -5.06
N VAL A 7 -19.62 3.70 -5.04
CA VAL A 7 -18.66 2.76 -4.45
C VAL A 7 -17.33 2.81 -5.20
N HIS A 8 -17.37 2.81 -6.54
CA HIS A 8 -16.15 2.87 -7.36
C HIS A 8 -15.42 4.22 -7.21
N ARG A 9 -16.15 5.34 -7.23
CA ARG A 9 -15.57 6.69 -7.00
C ARG A 9 -14.94 6.79 -5.61
N ALA A 10 -15.61 6.29 -4.57
CA ALA A 10 -15.05 6.25 -3.22
C ALA A 10 -13.77 5.38 -3.17
N GLY A 11 -13.75 4.23 -3.86
CA GLY A 11 -12.57 3.39 -4.00
C GLY A 11 -11.39 4.12 -4.61
N LEU A 12 -11.60 4.89 -5.69
CA LEU A 12 -10.56 5.69 -6.33
C LEU A 12 -10.03 6.78 -5.38
N LEU A 13 -10.92 7.49 -4.69
CA LEU A 13 -10.50 8.53 -3.73
C LEU A 13 -9.68 7.93 -2.58
N TYR A 14 -10.11 6.79 -2.03
CA TYR A 14 -9.35 6.09 -0.99
C TYR A 14 -7.98 5.63 -1.50
N GLY A 15 -7.90 5.07 -2.71
CA GLY A 15 -6.64 4.65 -3.32
C GLY A 15 -5.70 5.82 -3.56
N LEU A 16 -6.20 6.91 -4.15
CA LEU A 16 -5.43 8.14 -4.36
C LEU A 16 -4.91 8.70 -3.04
N ALA A 17 -5.77 8.84 -2.03
CA ALA A 17 -5.38 9.35 -0.73
C ALA A 17 -4.32 8.47 -0.05
N ALA A 18 -4.45 7.14 -0.11
CA ALA A 18 -3.46 6.20 0.43
C ALA A 18 -2.09 6.39 -0.21
N TYR A 19 -2.04 6.43 -1.55
CA TYR A 19 -0.78 6.53 -2.28
C TYR A 19 -0.16 7.92 -2.24
N LEU A 20 -0.96 8.99 -2.12
CA LEU A 20 -0.47 10.33 -1.81
C LEU A 20 0.18 10.38 -0.43
N CYS A 21 -0.45 9.80 0.60
CA CYS A 21 0.15 9.68 1.93
C CYS A 21 1.50 8.95 1.88
N TRP A 22 1.57 7.79 1.20
CA TRP A 22 2.83 7.05 1.06
C TRP A 22 3.86 7.78 0.19
N GLY A 23 3.41 8.54 -0.80
CA GLY A 23 4.27 9.35 -1.67
C GLY A 23 5.05 10.44 -0.91
N VAL A 24 4.41 11.07 0.08
CA VAL A 24 5.03 12.12 0.90
C VAL A 24 5.71 11.58 2.17
N MET A 25 5.61 10.29 2.45
CA MET A 25 6.18 9.66 3.65
C MET A 25 7.70 9.84 3.83
N PRO A 26 8.55 9.93 2.79
CA PRO A 26 9.96 10.24 2.95
C PRO A 26 10.23 11.53 3.72
N LEU A 27 9.36 12.54 3.60
CA LEU A 27 9.48 13.79 4.36
C LEU A 27 9.35 13.54 5.87
N TYR A 28 8.40 12.68 6.27
CA TYR A 28 8.22 12.30 7.67
C TYR A 28 9.45 11.52 8.18
N PHE A 29 9.97 10.53 7.44
CA PHE A 29 11.15 9.77 7.88
C PHE A 29 12.41 10.61 7.93
N LYS A 30 12.54 11.65 7.11
CA LYS A 30 13.66 12.59 7.17
C LYS A 30 13.74 13.32 8.51
N LEU A 31 12.61 13.51 9.18
CA LEU A 31 12.57 14.12 10.53
C LEU A 31 12.97 13.13 11.63
N LEU A 32 13.08 11.83 11.32
CA LEU A 32 13.39 10.74 12.26
C LEU A 32 14.77 10.11 12.02
N THR A 33 15.68 10.78 11.34
CA THR A 33 17.00 10.23 10.97
C THR A 33 17.88 9.87 12.18
N ALA A 34 17.60 10.44 13.35
CA ALA A 34 18.31 10.13 14.59
C ALA A 34 17.82 8.82 15.27
N VAL A 35 16.73 8.23 14.79
CA VAL A 35 16.10 7.04 15.38
C VAL A 35 16.37 5.82 14.50
N PRO A 36 16.83 4.68 15.08
CA PRO A 36 17.01 3.45 14.30
C PRO A 36 15.72 2.98 13.62
N ALA A 37 15.84 2.48 12.38
CA ALA A 37 14.67 2.07 11.59
C ALA A 37 13.81 0.99 12.28
N THR A 38 14.45 0.04 13.00
CA THR A 38 13.74 -1.00 13.76
C THR A 38 12.93 -0.43 14.92
N GLU A 39 13.42 0.62 15.56
CA GLU A 39 12.72 1.32 16.62
C GLU A 39 11.53 2.11 16.09
N ILE A 40 11.70 2.82 14.95
CA ILE A 40 10.61 3.50 14.28
C ILE A 40 9.46 2.52 13.98
N VAL A 41 9.77 1.31 13.44
CA VAL A 41 8.75 0.28 13.16
C VAL A 41 8.06 -0.19 14.44
N GLY A 42 8.81 -0.43 15.51
CA GLY A 42 8.22 -0.82 16.79
C GLY A 42 7.22 0.23 17.31
N HIS A 43 7.61 1.51 17.32
CA HIS A 43 6.72 2.61 17.70
C HIS A 43 5.51 2.72 16.77
N ARG A 44 5.70 2.59 15.46
CA ARG A 44 4.60 2.63 14.48
C ARG A 44 3.55 1.55 14.77
N ILE A 45 3.95 0.33 15.11
CA ILE A 45 3.02 -0.76 15.47
C ILE A 45 2.26 -0.42 16.75
N ILE A 46 2.98 -0.08 17.84
CA ILE A 46 2.37 0.19 19.14
C ILE A 46 1.39 1.35 19.07
N TRP A 47 1.79 2.47 18.47
CA TRP A 47 0.93 3.64 18.36
C TRP A 47 -0.22 3.44 17.36
N SER A 48 -0.05 2.55 16.34
CA SER A 48 -1.16 2.14 15.48
C SER A 48 -2.23 1.38 16.25
N VAL A 49 -1.85 0.48 17.16
CA VAL A 49 -2.82 -0.23 18.01
C VAL A 49 -3.63 0.76 18.83
N LEU A 50 -2.99 1.72 19.49
CA LEU A 50 -3.70 2.74 20.28
C LEU A 50 -4.59 3.63 19.42
N PHE A 51 -4.11 4.07 18.27
CA PHE A 51 -4.88 4.87 17.32
C PHE A 51 -6.11 4.10 16.79
N LEU A 52 -5.93 2.84 16.41
CA LEU A 52 -7.03 1.99 15.91
C LEU A 52 -8.01 1.64 17.02
N ALA A 53 -7.55 1.41 18.26
CA ALA A 53 -8.41 1.22 19.42
C ALA A 53 -9.27 2.46 19.69
N LEU A 54 -8.69 3.67 19.58
CA LEU A 54 -9.44 4.91 19.65
C LEU A 54 -10.53 4.98 18.58
N LEU A 55 -10.19 4.72 17.30
CA LEU A 55 -11.16 4.71 16.20
C LEU A 55 -12.24 3.64 16.40
N ALA A 56 -11.87 2.44 16.87
CA ALA A 56 -12.80 1.35 17.15
C ALA A 56 -13.80 1.74 18.26
N THR A 57 -13.33 2.49 19.25
CA THR A 57 -14.17 3.02 20.32
C THR A 57 -15.12 4.11 19.82
N LEU A 58 -14.61 5.09 19.09
CA LEU A 58 -15.40 6.20 18.53
C LEU A 58 -16.48 5.70 17.56
N TRP A 59 -16.15 4.71 16.74
CA TRP A 59 -17.08 4.14 15.75
C TRP A 59 -17.84 2.91 16.27
N ARG A 60 -17.67 2.57 17.55
CA ARG A 60 -18.35 1.43 18.21
C ARG A 60 -18.15 0.10 17.49
N ARG A 61 -16.94 -0.16 17.00
CA ARG A 61 -16.60 -1.33 16.16
C ARG A 61 -16.06 -2.53 16.94
N TRP A 62 -15.97 -2.47 18.27
CA TRP A 62 -15.42 -3.55 19.11
C TRP A 62 -16.13 -4.91 18.92
N GLY A 63 -17.46 -4.89 18.74
CA GLY A 63 -18.23 -6.10 18.44
C GLY A 63 -17.78 -6.78 17.15
N ALA A 64 -17.53 -6.00 16.09
CA ALA A 64 -17.06 -6.50 14.80
C ALA A 64 -15.60 -7.00 14.89
N ILE A 65 -14.73 -6.32 15.65
CA ILE A 65 -13.36 -6.79 15.93
C ILE A 65 -13.41 -8.13 16.66
N ARG A 66 -14.25 -8.25 17.69
CA ARG A 66 -14.43 -9.51 18.43
C ARG A 66 -14.92 -10.63 17.52
N ALA A 67 -15.90 -10.36 16.66
CA ALA A 67 -16.39 -11.32 15.68
C ALA A 67 -15.27 -11.78 14.71
N ALA A 68 -14.41 -10.85 14.27
CA ALA A 68 -13.26 -11.18 13.41
C ALA A 68 -12.27 -12.13 14.11
N VAL A 69 -11.99 -11.92 15.39
CA VAL A 69 -11.07 -12.78 16.17
C VAL A 69 -11.68 -14.14 16.49
N THR A 70 -12.99 -14.21 16.74
CA THR A 70 -13.67 -15.47 17.09
C THR A 70 -13.99 -16.35 15.86
N THR A 71 -13.94 -15.77 14.64
CA THR A 71 -14.19 -16.52 13.41
C THR A 71 -12.87 -17.07 12.88
N SER A 72 -12.63 -18.37 13.08
CA SER A 72 -11.34 -19.03 12.76
C SER A 72 -10.83 -18.73 11.34
N ARG A 73 -11.70 -18.78 10.33
CA ARG A 73 -11.32 -18.48 8.93
C ARG A 73 -10.83 -17.05 8.75
N VAL A 74 -11.48 -16.08 9.39
CA VAL A 74 -11.09 -14.67 9.36
C VAL A 74 -9.77 -14.50 10.10
N LEU A 75 -9.65 -15.06 11.31
CA LEU A 75 -8.44 -14.95 12.12
C LEU A 75 -7.21 -15.53 11.39
N ILE A 76 -7.34 -16.72 10.78
CA ILE A 76 -6.25 -17.31 9.99
C ILE A 76 -5.85 -16.39 8.83
N THR A 77 -6.81 -15.81 8.11
CA THR A 77 -6.51 -14.87 7.04
C THR A 77 -5.78 -13.63 7.58
N LEU A 78 -6.20 -13.09 8.73
CA LEU A 78 -5.56 -11.94 9.36
C LEU A 78 -4.18 -12.28 9.95
N MET A 79 -3.96 -13.49 10.43
CA MET A 79 -2.62 -13.96 10.83
C MET A 79 -1.68 -14.03 9.61
N LEU A 80 -2.17 -14.57 8.49
CA LEU A 80 -1.38 -14.60 7.25
C LEU A 80 -1.05 -13.19 6.76
N THR A 81 -2.01 -12.27 6.77
CA THR A 81 -1.76 -10.87 6.37
C THR A 81 -0.82 -10.17 7.35
N ALA A 82 -0.92 -10.41 8.64
CA ALA A 82 0.02 -9.89 9.64
C ALA A 82 1.45 -10.39 9.40
N VAL A 83 1.62 -11.68 9.08
CA VAL A 83 2.94 -12.24 8.73
C VAL A 83 3.47 -11.63 7.44
N LEU A 84 2.66 -11.51 6.39
CA LEU A 84 3.08 -10.94 5.12
C LEU A 84 3.54 -9.49 5.27
N ILE A 85 2.82 -8.67 6.03
CA ILE A 85 3.20 -7.27 6.25
C ILE A 85 4.43 -7.17 7.17
N ALA A 86 4.57 -8.06 8.16
CA ALA A 86 5.76 -8.11 9.01
C ALA A 86 7.01 -8.50 8.21
N VAL A 87 6.92 -9.52 7.34
CA VAL A 87 8.00 -9.91 6.43
C VAL A 87 8.37 -8.75 5.51
N ASN A 88 7.36 -8.07 4.93
CA ASN A 88 7.57 -6.90 4.09
C ASN A 88 8.39 -5.82 4.82
N TRP A 89 7.99 -5.45 6.03
CA TRP A 89 8.70 -4.43 6.81
C TRP A 89 10.10 -4.87 7.23
N LEU A 90 10.29 -6.13 7.62
CA LEU A 90 11.61 -6.67 7.99
C LEU A 90 12.58 -6.67 6.81
N VAL A 91 12.14 -7.13 5.64
CA VAL A 91 12.98 -7.15 4.43
C VAL A 91 13.28 -5.74 3.95
N TYR A 92 12.32 -4.81 4.08
CA TYR A 92 12.56 -3.39 3.79
C TYR A 92 13.64 -2.80 4.72
N ILE A 93 13.51 -3.02 6.04
CA ILE A 93 14.53 -2.57 7.00
C ILE A 93 15.89 -3.20 6.67
N TYR A 94 15.90 -4.52 6.41
CA TYR A 94 17.13 -5.20 6.01
C TYR A 94 17.75 -4.52 4.78
N SER A 95 16.97 -4.22 3.75
CA SER A 95 17.49 -3.56 2.54
C SER A 95 18.13 -2.20 2.83
N VAL A 96 17.56 -1.43 3.75
CA VAL A 96 18.10 -0.12 4.13
C VAL A 96 19.39 -0.26 4.96
N VAL A 97 19.38 -1.12 5.99
CA VAL A 97 20.50 -1.28 6.92
C VAL A 97 21.71 -1.95 6.27
N SER A 98 21.46 -2.91 5.34
CA SER A 98 22.53 -3.65 4.65
C SER A 98 23.06 -2.93 3.40
N GLY A 99 22.58 -1.71 3.09
CA GLY A 99 23.03 -0.96 1.92
C GLY A 99 22.42 -1.40 0.58
N HIS A 100 21.37 -2.27 0.61
CA HIS A 100 20.67 -2.76 -0.59
C HIS A 100 19.47 -1.88 -0.97
N VAL A 101 19.62 -0.56 -0.83
CA VAL A 101 18.52 0.40 -0.99
C VAL A 101 17.90 0.35 -2.38
N LEU A 102 18.73 0.14 -3.42
CA LEU A 102 18.27 0.01 -4.81
C LEU A 102 17.30 -1.18 -4.97
N ALA A 103 17.63 -2.34 -4.38
CA ALA A 103 16.76 -3.51 -4.42
C ALA A 103 15.44 -3.30 -3.65
N GLY A 104 15.51 -2.61 -2.52
CA GLY A 104 14.31 -2.18 -1.77
C GLY A 104 13.39 -1.29 -2.61
N SER A 105 13.94 -0.28 -3.25
CA SER A 105 13.21 0.62 -4.15
C SER A 105 12.59 -0.12 -5.33
N LEU A 106 13.33 -1.02 -5.98
CA LEU A 106 12.83 -1.83 -7.09
C LEU A 106 11.60 -2.66 -6.68
N GLY A 107 11.55 -3.17 -5.45
CA GLY A 107 10.38 -3.87 -4.91
C GLY A 107 9.10 -3.04 -5.00
N TYR A 108 9.16 -1.74 -4.72
CA TYR A 108 8.00 -0.85 -4.83
C TYR A 108 7.57 -0.59 -6.28
N TYR A 109 8.49 -0.64 -7.24
CA TYR A 109 8.15 -0.56 -8.67
C TYR A 109 7.57 -1.86 -9.20
N LEU A 110 7.95 -3.01 -8.64
CA LEU A 110 7.41 -4.32 -8.98
C LEU A 110 6.00 -4.55 -8.41
N ASN A 111 5.68 -3.98 -7.25
CA ASN A 111 4.40 -4.15 -6.57
C ASN A 111 3.17 -3.97 -7.47
N PRO A 112 3.04 -2.88 -8.25
CA PRO A 112 1.90 -2.68 -9.15
C PRO A 112 1.74 -3.79 -10.17
N LEU A 113 2.84 -4.29 -10.72
CA LEU A 113 2.82 -5.40 -11.68
C LEU A 113 2.37 -6.70 -11.01
N VAL A 114 2.83 -6.97 -9.78
CA VAL A 114 2.36 -8.12 -8.98
C VAL A 114 0.87 -7.99 -8.68
N ASN A 115 0.36 -6.81 -8.34
CA ASN A 115 -1.06 -6.59 -8.08
C ASN A 115 -1.90 -6.87 -9.35
N VAL A 116 -1.44 -6.41 -10.51
CA VAL A 116 -2.10 -6.72 -11.80
C VAL A 116 -2.05 -8.21 -12.09
N LEU A 117 -0.90 -8.86 -11.90
CA LEU A 117 -0.75 -10.30 -12.08
C LEU A 117 -1.73 -11.08 -11.19
N LEU A 118 -1.83 -10.74 -9.90
CA LEU A 118 -2.75 -11.37 -8.95
C LEU A 118 -4.21 -11.10 -9.33
N GLY A 119 -4.53 -9.88 -9.80
CA GLY A 119 -5.86 -9.53 -10.30
C GLY A 119 -6.29 -10.41 -11.48
N VAL A 120 -5.41 -10.56 -12.46
CA VAL A 120 -5.67 -11.39 -13.65
C VAL A 120 -5.69 -12.88 -13.30
N ALA A 121 -4.67 -13.37 -12.61
CA ALA A 121 -4.49 -14.80 -12.38
C ALA A 121 -5.49 -15.38 -11.36
N LEU A 122 -5.73 -14.68 -10.24
CA LEU A 122 -6.53 -15.19 -9.13
C LEU A 122 -7.96 -14.64 -9.11
N LEU A 123 -8.15 -13.37 -9.46
CA LEU A 123 -9.48 -12.75 -9.50
C LEU A 123 -10.12 -12.83 -10.89
N LYS A 124 -9.41 -13.37 -11.89
CA LYS A 124 -9.85 -13.51 -13.29
C LYS A 124 -10.28 -12.16 -13.89
N GLU A 125 -9.62 -11.07 -13.48
CA GLU A 125 -9.82 -9.74 -14.04
C GLU A 125 -9.41 -9.74 -15.52
N ARG A 126 -10.22 -9.13 -16.37
CA ARG A 126 -9.94 -9.02 -17.81
C ARG A 126 -9.36 -7.66 -18.11
N LEU A 127 -8.19 -7.64 -18.70
CA LEU A 127 -7.55 -6.41 -19.16
C LEU A 127 -7.95 -6.11 -20.61
N SER A 128 -8.20 -4.84 -20.92
CA SER A 128 -8.33 -4.39 -22.29
C SER A 128 -6.97 -4.44 -23.00
N ARG A 129 -6.98 -4.34 -24.34
CA ARG A 129 -5.74 -4.28 -25.12
C ARG A 129 -4.86 -3.10 -24.72
N GLY A 130 -5.45 -1.93 -24.42
CA GLY A 130 -4.73 -0.76 -23.95
C GLY A 130 -4.14 -0.98 -22.57
N GLN A 131 -4.88 -1.62 -21.66
CA GLN A 131 -4.37 -1.97 -20.33
C GLN A 131 -3.24 -3.00 -20.42
N MET A 132 -3.31 -3.99 -21.30
CA MET A 132 -2.21 -4.94 -21.54
C MET A 132 -0.95 -4.23 -22.05
N LEU A 133 -1.11 -3.28 -22.99
CA LEU A 133 -0.01 -2.45 -23.47
C LEU A 133 0.62 -1.64 -22.33
N ALA A 134 -0.19 -1.04 -21.47
CA ALA A 134 0.28 -0.29 -20.30
C ALA A 134 1.09 -1.19 -19.34
N VAL A 135 0.62 -2.41 -19.07
CA VAL A 135 1.35 -3.39 -18.24
C VAL A 135 2.69 -3.77 -18.89
N ALA A 136 2.70 -4.05 -20.18
CA ALA A 136 3.92 -4.39 -20.89
C ALA A 136 4.94 -3.24 -20.85
N LEU A 137 4.47 -2.01 -21.06
CA LEU A 137 5.32 -0.82 -21.05
C LEU A 137 5.90 -0.56 -19.64
N ALA A 138 5.06 -0.63 -18.60
CA ALA A 138 5.53 -0.50 -17.21
C ALA A 138 6.52 -1.62 -16.85
N GLY A 139 6.23 -2.86 -17.26
CA GLY A 139 7.12 -4.00 -17.06
C GLY A 139 8.48 -3.81 -17.73
N THR A 140 8.52 -3.26 -18.94
CA THR A 140 9.77 -2.94 -19.64
C THR A 140 10.56 -1.88 -18.86
N GLY A 141 9.92 -0.81 -18.38
CA GLY A 141 10.58 0.22 -17.58
C GLY A 141 11.18 -0.35 -16.30
N VAL A 142 10.43 -1.21 -15.60
CA VAL A 142 10.90 -1.88 -14.38
C VAL A 142 12.03 -2.86 -14.68
N ALA A 143 11.99 -3.58 -15.83
CA ALA A 143 13.04 -4.49 -16.23
C ALA A 143 14.39 -3.77 -16.45
N VAL A 144 14.37 -2.53 -16.96
CA VAL A 144 15.59 -1.70 -17.09
C VAL A 144 16.22 -1.42 -15.73
N LEU A 145 15.43 -1.12 -14.69
CA LEU A 145 15.95 -0.97 -13.33
C LEU A 145 16.40 -2.32 -12.74
N ALA A 146 15.65 -3.39 -12.98
CA ALA A 146 15.97 -4.72 -12.49
C ALA A 146 17.28 -5.27 -13.03
N ALA A 147 17.65 -4.90 -14.27
CA ALA A 147 18.93 -5.31 -14.88
C ALA A 147 20.16 -4.85 -14.06
N GLY A 148 20.01 -3.80 -13.24
CA GLY A 148 21.06 -3.32 -12.34
C GLY A 148 21.03 -3.94 -10.93
N ALA A 149 20.01 -4.72 -10.58
CA ALA A 149 19.81 -5.21 -9.21
C ALA A 149 20.69 -6.42 -8.81
N GLY A 150 21.24 -7.16 -9.80
CA GLY A 150 22.15 -8.29 -9.56
C GLY A 150 21.57 -9.36 -8.62
N GLY A 151 22.38 -9.83 -7.68
CA GLY A 151 22.01 -10.86 -6.70
C GLY A 151 20.95 -10.44 -5.68
N ASP A 152 20.62 -9.16 -5.60
CA ASP A 152 19.70 -8.60 -4.61
C ASP A 152 18.22 -8.62 -5.05
N LEU A 153 17.96 -9.18 -6.24
CA LEU A 153 16.61 -9.26 -6.81
C LEU A 153 15.60 -9.97 -5.86
N TRP A 154 16.08 -10.91 -5.03
CA TRP A 154 15.23 -11.58 -4.04
C TRP A 154 14.58 -10.62 -3.05
N ILE A 155 15.28 -9.54 -2.66
CA ILE A 155 14.75 -8.48 -1.79
C ILE A 155 13.54 -7.83 -2.48
N SER A 156 13.75 -7.41 -3.74
CA SER A 156 12.70 -6.75 -4.55
C SER A 156 11.48 -7.66 -4.73
N LEU A 157 11.70 -8.93 -5.06
CA LEU A 157 10.62 -9.90 -5.24
C LEU A 157 9.89 -10.17 -3.93
N THR A 158 10.62 -10.35 -2.82
CA THR A 158 9.98 -10.56 -1.51
C THR A 158 9.11 -9.37 -1.12
N LEU A 159 9.59 -8.14 -1.30
CA LEU A 159 8.81 -6.93 -1.03
C LEU A 159 7.57 -6.85 -1.91
N ALA A 160 7.72 -7.10 -3.21
CA ALA A 160 6.63 -7.03 -4.17
C ALA A 160 5.56 -8.09 -3.89
N PHE A 161 5.94 -9.35 -3.71
CA PHE A 161 4.98 -10.42 -3.49
C PHE A 161 4.36 -10.40 -2.09
N SER A 162 5.12 -10.07 -1.04
CA SER A 162 4.57 -9.99 0.31
C SER A 162 3.49 -8.90 0.41
N PHE A 163 3.73 -7.71 -0.16
CA PHE A 163 2.74 -6.65 -0.15
C PHE A 163 1.58 -6.91 -1.13
N GLY A 164 1.86 -7.45 -2.32
CA GLY A 164 0.83 -7.84 -3.27
C GLY A 164 -0.12 -8.91 -2.71
N LEU A 165 0.42 -9.97 -2.10
CA LEU A 165 -0.39 -11.00 -1.44
C LEU A 165 -1.14 -10.45 -0.22
N TYR A 166 -0.52 -9.57 0.57
CA TYR A 166 -1.20 -8.86 1.65
C TYR A 166 -2.46 -8.14 1.13
N GLY A 167 -2.31 -7.29 0.12
CA GLY A 167 -3.42 -6.55 -0.46
C GLY A 167 -4.49 -7.46 -1.08
N PHE A 168 -4.09 -8.55 -1.75
CA PHE A 168 -5.01 -9.54 -2.29
C PHE A 168 -5.83 -10.21 -1.19
N LEU A 169 -5.20 -10.71 -0.13
CA LEU A 169 -5.89 -11.34 0.99
C LEU A 169 -6.81 -10.36 1.71
N ARG A 170 -6.37 -9.10 1.88
CA ARG A 170 -7.22 -8.04 2.45
C ARG A 170 -8.43 -7.71 1.57
N LYS A 171 -8.30 -7.81 0.24
CA LYS A 171 -9.40 -7.63 -0.70
C LYS A 171 -10.48 -8.70 -0.53
N ILE A 172 -10.08 -9.97 -0.40
CA ILE A 172 -11.01 -11.10 -0.31
C ILE A 172 -11.47 -11.43 1.13
N ALA A 173 -10.79 -10.89 2.15
CA ALA A 173 -11.14 -11.15 3.55
C ALA A 173 -12.54 -10.60 3.88
N PRO A 174 -13.41 -11.41 4.52
CA PRO A 174 -14.77 -10.99 4.89
C PRO A 174 -14.75 -10.14 6.19
N VAL A 175 -13.95 -9.10 6.22
CA VAL A 175 -13.76 -8.20 7.35
C VAL A 175 -13.44 -6.79 6.84
N ASP A 176 -13.97 -5.76 7.48
CA ASP A 176 -13.72 -4.38 7.07
C ASP A 176 -12.29 -3.92 7.37
N SER A 177 -11.93 -2.75 6.82
CA SER A 177 -10.56 -2.23 6.90
C SER A 177 -10.09 -2.00 8.33
N LEU A 178 -10.94 -1.39 9.16
CA LEU A 178 -10.61 -1.06 10.55
C LEU A 178 -10.41 -2.31 11.39
N GLU A 179 -11.37 -3.24 11.36
CA GLU A 179 -11.33 -4.46 12.16
C GLU A 179 -10.12 -5.33 11.81
N GLY A 180 -9.90 -5.53 10.51
CA GLY A 180 -8.78 -6.33 10.07
C GLY A 180 -7.44 -5.72 10.44
N LEU A 181 -7.23 -4.41 10.21
CA LEU A 181 -5.98 -3.75 10.57
C LEU A 181 -5.76 -3.73 12.10
N SER A 182 -6.85 -3.57 12.88
CA SER A 182 -6.77 -3.64 14.34
C SER A 182 -6.28 -5.01 14.84
N VAL A 183 -6.77 -6.10 14.25
CA VAL A 183 -6.33 -7.45 14.61
C VAL A 183 -4.89 -7.69 14.16
N GLU A 184 -4.54 -7.33 12.93
CA GLU A 184 -3.16 -7.48 12.40
C GLU A 184 -2.13 -6.76 13.26
N THR A 185 -2.39 -5.51 13.60
CA THR A 185 -1.47 -4.72 14.45
C THR A 185 -1.43 -5.24 15.89
N ALA A 186 -2.57 -5.70 16.45
CA ALA A 186 -2.60 -6.31 17.77
C ALA A 186 -1.80 -7.62 17.84
N LEU A 187 -1.80 -8.43 16.76
CA LEU A 187 -0.98 -9.63 16.67
C LEU A 187 0.52 -9.33 16.64
N LEU A 188 0.93 -8.22 16.04
CA LEU A 188 2.33 -7.79 15.97
C LEU A 188 2.79 -7.01 17.23
N ALA A 189 1.85 -6.45 17.99
CA ALA A 189 2.13 -5.58 19.13
C ALA A 189 3.01 -6.23 20.23
N PRO A 190 2.84 -7.51 20.61
CA PRO A 190 3.71 -8.11 21.62
C PRO A 190 5.18 -8.14 21.22
N LEU A 191 5.48 -8.43 19.93
CA LEU A 191 6.84 -8.43 19.40
C LEU A 191 7.42 -7.01 19.37
N ALA A 192 6.62 -6.05 18.89
CA ALA A 192 7.02 -4.65 18.85
C ALA A 192 7.27 -4.08 20.25
N LEU A 193 6.38 -4.38 21.21
CA LEU A 193 6.52 -3.95 22.60
C LEU A 193 7.76 -4.57 23.24
N GLY A 194 7.96 -5.87 23.07
CA GLY A 194 9.16 -6.57 23.56
C GLY A 194 10.44 -5.93 23.03
N TRP A 195 10.47 -5.58 21.75
CA TRP A 195 11.62 -4.90 21.12
C TRP A 195 11.88 -3.51 21.73
N ILE A 196 10.84 -2.67 21.85
CA ILE A 196 10.98 -1.32 22.43
C ILE A 196 11.40 -1.37 23.90
N LEU A 197 10.83 -2.29 24.69
CA LEU A 197 11.21 -2.47 26.09
C LEU A 197 12.66 -2.96 26.23
N TRP A 198 13.08 -3.86 25.35
CA TRP A 198 14.47 -4.33 25.33
C TRP A 198 15.44 -3.19 24.99
N LEU A 199 15.16 -2.37 23.97
CA LEU A 199 15.97 -1.19 23.64
C LEU A 199 16.05 -0.21 24.82
N GLY A 200 14.91 0.04 25.47
CA GLY A 200 14.86 0.90 26.67
C GLY A 200 15.71 0.37 27.81
N ALA A 201 15.68 -0.95 28.06
CA ALA A 201 16.50 -1.60 29.09
C ALA A 201 18.00 -1.52 28.79
N GLN A 202 18.39 -1.46 27.50
CA GLN A 202 19.79 -1.28 27.09
C GLN A 202 20.22 0.20 27.09
N GLY A 203 19.31 1.15 27.34
CA GLY A 203 19.58 2.58 27.21
C GLY A 203 19.84 3.03 25.76
N ALA A 204 19.49 2.19 24.78
CA ALA A 204 19.76 2.40 23.36
C ALA A 204 18.61 3.05 22.59
N GLY A 205 17.49 3.36 23.27
CA GLY A 205 16.29 3.94 22.65
C GLY A 205 15.08 3.86 23.58
N GLY A 206 13.89 3.90 22.99
CA GLY A 206 12.63 3.85 23.74
C GLY A 206 11.96 5.21 23.91
N LEU A 207 10.71 5.20 24.33
CA LEU A 207 9.93 6.42 24.52
C LEU A 207 10.55 7.30 25.62
N GLY A 208 10.73 8.58 25.34
CA GLY A 208 11.35 9.53 26.25
C GLY A 208 12.88 9.61 26.16
N HIS A 209 13.51 8.76 25.36
CA HIS A 209 14.96 8.80 25.11
C HIS A 209 15.37 10.00 24.24
N TYR A 210 14.47 10.44 23.34
CA TYR A 210 14.72 11.52 22.39
C TYR A 210 14.13 12.85 22.82
N ALA A 211 14.47 13.93 22.11
CA ALA A 211 13.85 15.23 22.28
C ALA A 211 12.32 15.15 22.07
N MET A 212 11.58 16.05 22.72
CA MET A 212 10.11 16.06 22.71
C MET A 212 9.53 16.00 21.28
N GLY A 213 10.09 16.76 20.33
CA GLY A 213 9.65 16.74 18.94
C GLY A 213 9.76 15.38 18.28
N THR A 214 10.88 14.67 18.49
CA THR A 214 11.10 13.31 17.99
C THR A 214 10.14 12.31 18.63
N ASN A 215 9.91 12.40 19.94
CA ASN A 215 8.94 11.55 20.63
C ASN A 215 7.51 11.77 20.10
N LEU A 216 7.11 13.01 19.84
CA LEU A 216 5.81 13.32 19.22
C LEU A 216 5.70 12.75 17.81
N LEU A 217 6.75 12.81 17.01
CA LEU A 217 6.78 12.19 15.68
C LEU A 217 6.64 10.67 15.78
N LEU A 218 7.31 10.02 16.73
CA LEU A 218 7.17 8.57 16.96
C LEU A 218 5.72 8.20 17.33
N ILE A 219 5.07 8.99 18.18
CA ILE A 219 3.64 8.81 18.53
C ILE A 219 2.75 8.98 17.27
N LEU A 220 2.98 10.03 16.49
CA LEU A 220 2.28 10.29 15.24
C LEU A 220 2.46 9.15 14.22
N GLY A 221 3.55 8.40 14.32
CA GLY A 221 3.86 7.23 13.50
C GLY A 221 2.74 6.20 13.46
N GLY A 222 1.93 6.09 14.53
CA GLY A 222 0.74 5.25 14.56
C GLY A 222 -0.31 5.68 13.52
N ALA A 223 -0.69 6.95 13.54
CA ALA A 223 -1.66 7.50 12.58
C ALA A 223 -1.11 7.50 11.15
N VAL A 224 0.15 7.89 10.97
CA VAL A 224 0.87 7.90 9.69
C VAL A 224 0.95 6.51 9.07
N THR A 225 0.95 5.45 9.89
CA THR A 225 0.90 4.06 9.43
C THR A 225 -0.53 3.59 9.19
N ALA A 226 -1.43 3.81 10.13
CA ALA A 226 -2.77 3.25 10.10
C ALA A 226 -3.66 3.91 9.02
N ILE A 227 -3.60 5.23 8.85
CA ILE A 227 -4.47 5.95 7.91
C ILE A 227 -4.29 5.44 6.47
N PRO A 228 -3.07 5.44 5.87
CA PRO A 228 -2.93 4.97 4.49
C PRO A 228 -3.24 3.48 4.33
N LEU A 229 -2.98 2.63 5.32
CA LEU A 229 -3.36 1.21 5.27
C LEU A 229 -4.88 1.00 5.34
N LEU A 230 -5.60 1.79 6.15
CA LEU A 230 -7.07 1.78 6.17
C LEU A 230 -7.64 2.20 4.82
N LEU A 231 -7.12 3.28 4.25
CA LEU A 231 -7.53 3.79 2.95
C LEU A 231 -7.22 2.79 1.83
N PHE A 232 -6.02 2.19 1.83
CA PHE A 232 -5.61 1.16 0.87
C PHE A 232 -6.55 -0.05 0.92
N THR A 233 -6.80 -0.60 2.10
CA THR A 233 -7.66 -1.78 2.23
C THR A 233 -9.12 -1.45 1.89
N ALA A 234 -9.58 -0.23 2.19
CA ALA A 234 -10.89 0.25 1.76
C ALA A 234 -10.98 0.38 0.24
N ALA A 235 -9.92 0.85 -0.43
CA ALA A 235 -9.83 0.92 -1.88
C ALA A 235 -9.77 -0.48 -2.51
N ALA A 236 -8.96 -1.40 -1.96
CA ALA A 236 -8.81 -2.77 -2.45
C ALA A 236 -10.14 -3.53 -2.51
N LYS A 237 -11.03 -3.27 -1.53
CA LYS A 237 -12.36 -3.87 -1.49
C LYS A 237 -13.34 -3.30 -2.52
N ARG A 238 -13.07 -2.12 -3.06
CA ARG A 238 -13.99 -1.36 -3.94
C ARG A 238 -13.53 -1.31 -5.39
N LEU A 239 -12.24 -1.52 -5.64
CA LEU A 239 -11.64 -1.42 -6.97
C LEU A 239 -11.23 -2.80 -7.51
N PRO A 240 -11.16 -2.98 -8.84
CA PRO A 240 -10.38 -4.04 -9.46
C PRO A 240 -8.94 -3.98 -8.96
N TYR A 241 -8.33 -5.14 -8.73
CA TYR A 241 -6.98 -5.20 -8.14
C TYR A 241 -5.91 -4.69 -9.11
N SER A 242 -6.14 -4.87 -10.42
CA SER A 242 -5.34 -4.25 -11.49
C SER A 242 -5.39 -2.71 -11.43
N THR A 243 -6.56 -2.12 -11.24
CA THR A 243 -6.71 -0.65 -11.09
C THR A 243 -5.97 -0.15 -9.86
N LEU A 244 -6.10 -0.85 -8.73
CA LEU A 244 -5.37 -0.53 -7.51
C LEU A 244 -3.86 -0.59 -7.72
N GLY A 245 -3.37 -1.61 -8.46
CA GLY A 245 -1.97 -1.75 -8.84
C GLY A 245 -1.47 -0.54 -9.64
N PHE A 246 -2.22 -0.08 -10.64
CA PHE A 246 -1.80 1.11 -11.39
C PHE A 246 -1.80 2.39 -10.54
N LEU A 247 -2.79 2.59 -9.68
CA LEU A 247 -2.80 3.73 -8.75
C LEU A 247 -1.57 3.74 -7.84
N GLN A 248 -1.03 2.58 -7.51
CA GLN A 248 0.13 2.44 -6.63
C GLN A 248 1.39 3.12 -7.19
N TYR A 249 1.54 3.24 -8.51
CA TYR A 249 2.66 3.97 -9.11
C TYR A 249 2.71 5.46 -8.72
N LEU A 250 1.61 6.01 -8.21
CA LEU A 250 1.58 7.40 -7.72
C LEU A 250 2.57 7.62 -6.57
N ALA A 251 2.67 6.66 -5.63
CA ALA A 251 3.57 6.79 -4.49
C ALA A 251 5.05 6.86 -4.91
N PRO A 252 5.62 5.91 -5.67
CA PRO A 252 7.01 6.01 -6.12
C PRO A 252 7.25 7.20 -7.07
N SER A 253 6.23 7.62 -7.86
CA SER A 253 6.36 8.83 -8.69
C SER A 253 6.53 10.10 -7.84
N LEU A 254 5.75 10.26 -6.77
CA LEU A 254 5.91 11.38 -5.84
C LEU A 254 7.22 11.29 -5.07
N GLN A 255 7.62 10.10 -4.60
CA GLN A 255 8.89 9.89 -3.92
C GLN A 255 10.07 10.26 -4.83
N PHE A 256 9.99 9.91 -6.11
CA PHE A 256 10.98 10.32 -7.10
C PHE A 256 11.05 11.84 -7.25
N LEU A 257 9.91 12.52 -7.39
CA LEU A 257 9.89 13.97 -7.46
C LEU A 257 10.47 14.61 -6.21
N LEU A 258 10.19 14.08 -5.02
CA LEU A 258 10.79 14.54 -3.77
C LEU A 258 12.31 14.31 -3.73
N ALA A 259 12.79 13.14 -4.19
CA ALA A 259 14.20 12.82 -4.25
C ALA A 259 14.97 13.84 -5.09
N VAL A 260 14.44 14.16 -6.27
CA VAL A 260 15.07 15.11 -7.20
C VAL A 260 14.92 16.56 -6.75
N LEU A 261 13.68 17.00 -6.49
CA LEU A 261 13.37 18.42 -6.29
C LEU A 261 13.65 18.91 -4.87
N VAL A 262 13.55 18.02 -3.88
CA VAL A 262 13.70 18.38 -2.45
C VAL A 262 15.02 17.88 -1.87
N PHE A 263 15.45 16.66 -2.26
CA PHE A 263 16.66 16.06 -1.70
C PHE A 263 17.90 16.23 -2.59
N GLY A 264 17.72 16.73 -3.84
CA GLY A 264 18.82 17.01 -4.77
C GLY A 264 19.53 15.76 -5.26
N GLU A 265 18.86 14.59 -5.27
CA GLU A 265 19.46 13.34 -5.74
C GLU A 265 19.71 13.37 -7.25
N THR A 266 20.83 12.76 -7.67
CA THR A 266 21.22 12.71 -9.07
C THR A 266 20.41 11.69 -9.86
N LEU A 267 19.86 12.13 -10.99
CA LEU A 267 19.12 11.27 -11.91
C LEU A 267 20.06 10.39 -12.73
N THR A 268 19.76 9.11 -12.80
CA THR A 268 20.38 8.19 -13.76
C THR A 268 19.50 8.01 -14.99
N THR A 269 20.09 7.66 -16.13
CA THR A 269 19.35 7.36 -17.37
C THR A 269 18.33 6.22 -17.17
N ALA A 270 18.68 5.21 -16.36
CA ALA A 270 17.75 4.12 -16.02
C ALA A 270 16.50 4.62 -15.30
N HIS A 271 16.63 5.57 -14.38
CA HIS A 271 15.48 6.20 -13.71
C HIS A 271 14.60 6.93 -14.71
N LEU A 272 15.17 7.73 -15.62
CA LEU A 272 14.40 8.47 -16.63
C LEU A 272 13.63 7.54 -17.56
N ILE A 273 14.24 6.45 -18.04
CA ILE A 273 13.59 5.43 -18.88
C ILE A 273 12.44 4.77 -18.11
N CYS A 274 12.68 4.33 -16.88
CA CYS A 274 11.68 3.66 -16.05
C CYS A 274 10.48 4.58 -15.78
N PHE A 275 10.73 5.81 -15.33
CA PHE A 275 9.64 6.76 -15.04
C PHE A 275 8.88 7.19 -16.28
N GLY A 276 9.58 7.43 -17.39
CA GLY A 276 8.95 7.74 -18.68
C GLY A 276 8.00 6.62 -19.12
N ALA A 277 8.45 5.37 -19.02
CA ALA A 277 7.65 4.19 -19.33
C ALA A 277 6.44 4.06 -18.39
N ILE A 278 6.65 4.21 -17.07
CA ILE A 278 5.58 4.12 -16.06
C ILE A 278 4.54 5.23 -16.26
N TRP A 279 4.95 6.47 -16.45
CA TRP A 279 3.99 7.58 -16.63
C TRP A 279 3.21 7.46 -17.93
N THR A 280 3.84 7.00 -19.00
CA THR A 280 3.14 6.68 -20.26
C THR A 280 2.14 5.54 -20.06
N ALA A 281 2.54 4.48 -19.34
CA ALA A 281 1.65 3.38 -19.00
C ALA A 281 0.45 3.84 -18.15
N LEU A 282 0.67 4.72 -17.17
CA LEU A 282 -0.38 5.31 -16.34
C LEU A 282 -1.37 6.13 -17.20
N ALA A 283 -0.85 6.94 -18.12
CA ALA A 283 -1.68 7.72 -19.04
C ALA A 283 -2.55 6.82 -19.92
N ILE A 284 -1.96 5.77 -20.51
CA ILE A 284 -2.70 4.79 -21.33
C ILE A 284 -3.77 4.09 -20.49
N PHE A 285 -3.41 3.63 -19.29
CA PHE A 285 -4.34 2.91 -18.41
C PHE A 285 -5.51 3.80 -17.97
N ALA A 286 -5.24 5.04 -17.58
CA ALA A 286 -6.25 6.02 -17.20
C ALA A 286 -7.19 6.35 -18.38
N PHE A 287 -6.62 6.56 -19.58
CA PHE A 287 -7.40 6.83 -20.79
C PHE A 287 -8.35 5.67 -21.13
N GLU A 288 -7.84 4.43 -21.11
CA GLU A 288 -8.65 3.23 -21.35
C GLU A 288 -9.76 3.07 -20.28
N GLY A 289 -9.46 3.32 -19.03
CA GLY A 289 -10.45 3.30 -17.94
C GLY A 289 -11.58 4.32 -18.16
N LEU A 290 -11.23 5.55 -18.55
CA LEU A 290 -12.21 6.59 -18.89
C LEU A 290 -13.05 6.22 -20.11
N ARG A 291 -12.42 5.66 -21.15
CA ARG A 291 -13.09 5.20 -22.37
C ARG A 291 -14.12 4.11 -22.06
N GLN A 292 -13.73 3.10 -21.28
CA GLN A 292 -14.63 2.02 -20.85
C GLN A 292 -15.78 2.53 -19.98
N GLY A 293 -15.50 3.43 -19.05
CA GLY A 293 -16.53 4.06 -18.21
C GLY A 293 -17.55 4.84 -19.05
N ARG A 294 -17.10 5.58 -20.07
CA ARG A 294 -18.00 6.31 -21.00
C ARG A 294 -18.82 5.37 -21.89
N ALA A 295 -18.22 4.28 -22.38
CA ALA A 295 -18.93 3.28 -23.18
C ALA A 295 -20.05 2.61 -22.36
N ALA A 296 -19.74 2.16 -21.15
CA ALA A 296 -20.72 1.56 -20.24
C ALA A 296 -21.85 2.55 -19.84
N ALA A 297 -21.52 3.85 -19.68
CA ALA A 297 -22.53 4.86 -19.39
C ALA A 297 -23.47 5.11 -20.57
N ARG A 298 -22.96 5.08 -21.82
CA ARG A 298 -23.79 5.20 -23.04
C ARG A 298 -24.72 4.01 -23.20
N GLU A 299 -24.19 2.80 -23.07
CA GLU A 299 -24.99 1.56 -23.18
C GLU A 299 -26.15 1.53 -22.16
N ARG A 300 -25.89 1.98 -20.93
CA ARG A 300 -26.94 2.11 -19.89
C ARG A 300 -28.01 3.14 -20.26
N ALA A 301 -27.60 4.30 -20.77
CA ALA A 301 -28.54 5.33 -21.20
C ALA A 301 -29.45 4.84 -22.36
N GLU A 302 -28.86 4.05 -23.27
CA GLU A 302 -29.62 3.44 -24.38
C GLU A 302 -30.63 2.41 -23.86
N ILE A 303 -30.26 1.56 -22.89
CA ILE A 303 -31.17 0.58 -22.26
C ILE A 303 -32.31 1.29 -21.51
N GLU A 304 -31.99 2.31 -20.69
CA GLU A 304 -33.00 3.10 -19.96
C GLU A 304 -33.96 3.82 -20.91
N ALA A 305 -33.46 4.35 -22.03
CA ALA A 305 -34.30 4.98 -23.06
C ALA A 305 -35.21 3.95 -23.77
N CYS A 306 -34.71 2.75 -24.01
CA CYS A 306 -35.48 1.66 -24.62
C CYS A 306 -36.59 1.16 -23.68
N GLU A 307 -36.28 0.97 -22.38
CA GLU A 307 -37.28 0.57 -21.36
C GLU A 307 -38.38 1.64 -21.17
N ALA A 308 -38.04 2.93 -21.26
CA ALA A 308 -38.99 4.03 -21.18
C ALA A 308 -39.91 4.13 -22.41
N CYS A 309 -39.59 3.49 -23.53
CA CYS A 309 -40.36 3.47 -24.74
C CYS A 309 -41.31 2.24 -24.87
N VAL A 310 -41.26 1.32 -23.92
CA VAL A 310 -42.18 0.16 -23.87
C VAL A 310 -43.47 0.60 -23.13
N PRO A 311 -44.64 0.62 -23.79
CA PRO A 311 -45.89 1.10 -23.23
C PRO A 311 -46.45 0.19 -22.11
#